data_de5d030c0f061de082bdc03f9b962c15
#
_entry.id   de5d030c0f061de082bdc03f9b962c15
#
_cell.length_a   1.000
_cell.length_b   1.000
_cell.length_c   1.000
_cell.angle_alpha   90.00
_cell.angle_beta   90.00
_cell.angle_gamma   90.00
#
_symmetry.space_group_name_H-M   'P 1'
#
loop_
_entity.id
_entity.type
_entity.pdbx_description
1 polymer ?
#
loop_
_entity_poly.entity_id
_entity_poly.type
_entity_poly.pdbx_seq_one_letter_code
_entity_poly.pdbx_strand_id
1 'polypeptide(L)'
;MKLYVTLTSPYSRLVRAVIIEKRLQDRVAVTPIQTRTPDSPLYAINPSGRVPTLVTDDGVIFEDSSLICTYLDQLDGAPIFDIPYDENRWPTLRLEAKVRSMLDGISVWGREFYRPVDERSPTIIDHETARAHRMADSLDKDVADGLFDGSLSIAQLLLACALPPYWHWPNAKMDLREGRPSEFQWRSDRSNLSTWIDQFSERPSIQETIPIEH
;
A
#
# COMPACT_ATOMS: atom_id res chain seq x y z
N MET A 1 12.49 2.32 18.05
CA MET A 1 11.10 2.67 17.64
C MET A 1 10.25 1.41 17.42
N LYS A 2 8.92 1.52 17.48
CA LYS A 2 7.99 0.40 17.18
C LYS A 2 7.00 0.79 16.10
N LEU A 3 6.89 -0.05 15.07
CA LEU A 3 5.89 0.10 14.00
C LEU A 3 4.80 -0.96 14.20
N TYR A 4 3.60 -0.54 14.57
CA TYR A 4 2.44 -1.42 14.68
C TYR A 4 1.78 -1.60 13.31
N VAL A 5 1.55 -2.87 12.92
CA VAL A 5 1.08 -3.26 11.59
C VAL A 5 0.06 -4.39 11.64
N THR A 6 -0.74 -4.52 10.60
CA THR A 6 -1.24 -5.81 10.16
C THR A 6 -0.45 -6.24 8.93
N LEU A 7 -0.03 -7.51 8.86
CA LEU A 7 0.85 -7.97 7.78
C LEU A 7 0.12 -8.05 6.42
N THR A 8 -1.20 -7.95 6.42
CA THR A 8 -2.06 -7.90 5.23
C THR A 8 -2.32 -6.48 4.73
N SER A 9 -2.03 -5.44 5.51
CA SER A 9 -2.30 -4.06 5.11
C SER A 9 -1.31 -3.58 4.05
N PRO A 10 -1.77 -3.12 2.88
CA PRO A 10 -0.88 -2.55 1.87
C PRO A 10 -0.22 -1.24 2.32
N TYR A 11 -0.87 -0.46 3.17
CA TYR A 11 -0.28 0.74 3.78
C TYR A 11 0.85 0.39 4.76
N SER A 12 0.67 -0.66 5.57
CA SER A 12 1.73 -1.17 6.43
C SER A 12 2.87 -1.79 5.62
N ARG A 13 2.54 -2.43 4.51
CA ARG A 13 3.52 -2.99 3.57
C ARG A 13 4.43 -1.91 2.99
N LEU A 14 3.87 -0.78 2.57
CA LEU A 14 4.64 0.36 2.09
C LEU A 14 5.69 0.81 3.13
N VAL A 15 5.26 1.02 4.38
CA VAL A 15 6.19 1.46 5.44
C VAL A 15 7.26 0.40 5.73
N ARG A 16 6.90 -0.89 5.73
CA ARG A 16 7.85 -1.99 5.87
C ARG A 16 8.88 -2.01 4.73
N ALA A 17 8.44 -1.76 3.49
CA ALA A 17 9.34 -1.66 2.35
C ALA A 17 10.30 -0.47 2.50
N VAL A 18 9.83 0.69 2.93
CA VAL A 18 10.66 1.86 3.22
C VAL A 18 11.71 1.56 4.30
N ILE A 19 11.34 0.85 5.37
CA ILE A 19 12.30 0.42 6.41
C ILE A 19 13.45 -0.40 5.81
N ILE A 20 13.15 -1.30 4.89
CA ILE A 20 14.15 -2.15 4.22
C ILE A 20 15.02 -1.31 3.28
N GLU A 21 14.44 -0.49 2.42
CA GLU A 21 15.17 0.37 1.48
C GLU A 21 16.10 1.36 2.21
N LYS A 22 15.67 1.85 3.37
CA LYS A 22 16.46 2.75 4.24
C LYS A 22 17.41 2.01 5.19
N ARG A 23 17.41 0.67 5.19
CA ARG A 23 18.21 -0.17 6.11
C ARG A 23 17.99 0.17 7.59
N LEU A 24 16.74 0.36 7.97
CA LEU A 24 16.32 0.75 9.32
C LEU A 24 15.82 -0.43 10.18
N GLN A 25 16.02 -1.69 9.74
CA GLN A 25 15.50 -2.89 10.40
C GLN A 25 15.97 -2.99 11.87
N ASP A 26 17.21 -2.57 12.16
CA ASP A 26 17.77 -2.57 13.53
C ASP A 26 17.25 -1.41 14.40
N ARG A 27 16.61 -0.39 13.80
CA ARG A 27 16.08 0.80 14.48
C ARG A 27 14.58 0.77 14.69
N VAL A 28 13.84 0.01 13.88
CA VAL A 28 12.38 -0.03 13.87
C VAL A 28 11.89 -1.46 14.01
N ALA A 29 11.40 -1.82 15.19
CA ALA A 29 10.80 -3.12 15.46
C ALA A 29 9.39 -3.17 14.85
N VAL A 30 9.18 -4.02 13.85
CA VAL A 30 7.86 -4.29 13.27
C VAL A 30 7.06 -5.18 14.21
N THR A 31 5.93 -4.70 14.69
CA THR A 31 5.10 -5.36 15.72
C THR A 31 3.69 -5.61 15.16
N PRO A 32 3.36 -6.85 14.81
CA PRO A 32 2.00 -7.20 14.40
C PRO A 32 1.00 -6.93 15.53
N ILE A 33 -0.19 -6.40 15.17
CA ILE A 33 -1.25 -6.09 16.12
C ILE A 33 -2.61 -6.38 15.49
N GLN A 34 -3.57 -6.82 16.31
CA GLN A 34 -4.96 -6.96 15.89
C GLN A 34 -5.63 -5.57 15.78
N THR A 35 -6.42 -5.40 14.75
CA THR A 35 -7.21 -4.19 14.52
C THR A 35 -8.69 -4.56 14.35
N ARG A 36 -9.58 -3.57 14.52
CA ARG A 36 -11.03 -3.73 14.31
C ARG A 36 -11.71 -4.76 15.24
N THR A 37 -11.12 -5.00 16.40
CA THR A 37 -11.75 -5.73 17.49
C THR A 37 -12.07 -4.75 18.61
N PRO A 38 -13.18 -4.94 19.38
CA PRO A 38 -13.57 -3.99 20.43
C PRO A 38 -12.45 -3.68 21.43
N ASP A 39 -11.61 -4.69 21.73
CA ASP A 39 -10.56 -4.62 22.74
C ASP A 39 -9.16 -4.50 22.14
N SER A 40 -9.03 -3.96 20.92
CA SER A 40 -7.72 -3.82 20.29
C SER A 40 -6.77 -2.99 21.16
N PRO A 41 -5.60 -3.50 21.54
CA PRO A 41 -4.62 -2.74 22.31
C PRO A 41 -4.08 -1.52 21.54
N LEU A 42 -4.29 -1.48 20.22
CA LEU A 42 -3.93 -0.33 19.39
C LEU A 42 -4.68 0.94 19.80
N TYR A 43 -5.93 0.84 20.31
CA TYR A 43 -6.72 2.01 20.67
C TYR A 43 -6.12 2.82 21.83
N ALA A 44 -5.36 2.17 22.71
CA ALA A 44 -4.62 2.85 23.77
C ALA A 44 -3.40 3.62 23.24
N ILE A 45 -2.90 3.27 22.07
CA ILE A 45 -1.75 3.91 21.41
C ILE A 45 -2.22 4.95 20.40
N ASN A 46 -3.09 4.54 19.49
CA ASN A 46 -3.64 5.36 18.43
C ASN A 46 -5.18 5.27 18.45
N PRO A 47 -5.89 6.33 18.86
CA PRO A 47 -7.35 6.31 18.95
C PRO A 47 -8.06 6.08 17.60
N SER A 48 -7.39 6.37 16.47
CA SER A 48 -7.96 6.08 15.14
C SER A 48 -8.05 4.56 14.87
N GLY A 49 -7.26 3.75 15.59
CA GLY A 49 -7.19 2.30 15.41
C GLY A 49 -6.66 1.86 14.04
N ARG A 50 -5.98 2.76 13.33
CA ARG A 50 -5.43 2.47 12.00
C ARG A 50 -3.99 2.01 12.08
N VAL A 51 -3.60 1.19 11.11
CA VAL A 51 -2.22 0.79 10.86
C VAL A 51 -1.81 1.23 9.45
N PRO A 52 -0.53 1.57 9.25
CA PRO A 52 0.58 1.56 10.20
C PRO A 52 0.48 2.67 11.25
N THR A 53 1.01 2.41 12.45
CA THR A 53 1.22 3.40 13.52
C THR A 53 2.67 3.25 14.00
N LEU A 54 3.45 4.33 13.96
CA LEU A 54 4.83 4.36 14.43
C LEU A 54 4.89 5.06 15.78
N VAL A 55 5.55 4.45 16.75
CA VAL A 55 5.91 5.05 18.05
C VAL A 55 7.43 5.20 18.11
N THR A 56 7.90 6.42 18.28
CA THR A 56 9.32 6.74 18.39
C THR A 56 9.88 6.41 19.77
N ASP A 57 11.18 6.49 19.95
CA ASP A 57 11.84 6.19 21.23
C ASP A 57 11.54 7.23 22.31
N ASP A 58 11.23 8.46 21.92
CA ASP A 58 10.76 9.55 22.79
C ASP A 58 9.23 9.58 22.99
N GLY A 59 8.53 8.57 22.44
CA GLY A 59 7.09 8.37 22.66
C GLY A 59 6.16 9.15 21.72
N VAL A 60 6.69 9.82 20.69
CA VAL A 60 5.85 10.47 19.67
C VAL A 60 5.16 9.42 18.82
N ILE A 61 3.88 9.63 18.54
CA ILE A 61 3.04 8.72 17.76
C ILE A 61 2.75 9.34 16.41
N PHE A 62 3.12 8.61 15.34
CA PHE A 62 2.78 8.96 13.97
C PHE A 62 1.75 7.99 13.41
N GLU A 63 0.73 8.50 12.78
CA GLU A 63 -0.18 7.77 11.92
C GLU A 63 -0.16 8.38 10.51
N ASP A 64 -0.77 7.69 9.54
CA ASP A 64 -0.67 7.88 8.11
C ASP A 64 0.65 7.41 7.51
N SER A 65 0.52 6.51 6.52
CA SER A 65 1.67 5.86 5.89
C SER A 65 2.59 6.84 5.15
N SER A 66 2.05 7.94 4.57
CA SER A 66 2.89 8.96 3.91
C SER A 66 3.75 9.70 4.92
N LEU A 67 3.13 10.15 6.02
CA LEU A 67 3.85 10.86 7.07
C LEU A 67 4.93 9.97 7.69
N ILE A 68 4.60 8.71 7.97
CA ILE A 68 5.57 7.74 8.52
C ILE A 68 6.72 7.50 7.53
N CYS A 69 6.44 7.33 6.23
CA CYS A 69 7.49 7.17 5.22
C CYS A 69 8.41 8.40 5.16
N THR A 70 7.83 9.60 5.16
CA THR A 70 8.61 10.85 5.17
C THR A 70 9.49 10.96 6.42
N TYR A 71 8.94 10.65 7.61
CA TYR A 71 9.71 10.66 8.85
C TYR A 71 10.88 9.67 8.83
N LEU A 72 10.62 8.43 8.38
CA LEU A 72 11.66 7.40 8.31
C LEU A 72 12.72 7.73 7.26
N ASP A 73 12.35 8.37 6.16
CA ASP A 73 13.30 8.78 5.13
C ASP A 73 14.27 9.86 5.62
N GLN A 74 13.80 10.77 6.46
CA GLN A 74 14.61 11.85 7.04
C GLN A 74 15.44 11.41 8.25
N LEU A 75 15.18 10.25 8.83
CA LEU A 75 15.67 9.82 10.14
C LEU A 75 17.20 9.72 10.27
N ASP A 76 17.90 9.44 9.20
CA ASP A 76 19.37 9.30 9.14
C ASP A 76 20.07 10.51 8.50
N GLY A 77 19.30 11.54 8.12
CA GLY A 77 19.80 12.74 7.43
C GLY A 77 20.23 12.50 5.98
N ALA A 78 19.96 11.31 5.43
CA ALA A 78 20.28 10.92 4.05
C ALA A 78 19.00 10.44 3.33
N PRO A 79 18.03 11.33 3.04
CA PRO A 79 16.79 10.96 2.39
C PRO A 79 17.06 10.40 0.99
N ILE A 80 16.33 9.34 0.61
CA ILE A 80 16.37 8.72 -0.72
C ILE A 80 15.05 8.90 -1.48
N PHE A 81 13.98 9.27 -0.77
CA PHE A 81 12.66 9.54 -1.33
C PHE A 81 12.31 11.03 -1.32
N ASP A 82 13.23 11.88 -0.87
CA ASP A 82 12.99 13.31 -0.78
C ASP A 82 12.72 13.90 -2.17
N ILE A 83 11.69 14.71 -2.25
CA ILE A 83 11.27 15.32 -3.50
C ILE A 83 11.86 16.72 -3.55
N PRO A 84 12.81 17.00 -4.47
CA PRO A 84 13.44 18.31 -4.60
C PRO A 84 12.42 19.43 -4.75
N TYR A 85 12.75 20.62 -4.27
CA TYR A 85 11.97 21.83 -4.48
C TYR A 85 12.29 22.45 -5.84
N ASP A 86 12.13 21.66 -6.90
CA ASP A 86 12.34 22.04 -8.29
C ASP A 86 11.07 21.84 -9.14
N GLU A 87 11.21 21.92 -10.45
CA GLU A 87 10.11 21.74 -11.41
C GLU A 87 9.49 20.34 -11.38
N ASN A 88 10.22 19.33 -10.93
CA ASN A 88 9.76 17.94 -10.85
C ASN A 88 8.91 17.65 -9.60
N ARG A 89 8.88 18.57 -8.64
CA ARG A 89 8.17 18.38 -7.37
C ARG A 89 6.70 18.03 -7.55
N TRP A 90 5.98 18.85 -8.30
CA TRP A 90 4.54 18.65 -8.48
C TRP A 90 4.19 17.44 -9.34
N PRO A 91 4.89 17.14 -10.43
CA PRO A 91 4.74 15.89 -11.16
C PRO A 91 4.90 14.65 -10.26
N THR A 92 5.94 14.61 -9.42
CA THR A 92 6.21 13.48 -8.52
C THR A 92 5.13 13.31 -7.47
N LEU A 93 4.75 14.40 -6.77
CA LEU A 93 3.67 14.37 -5.78
C LEU A 93 2.33 13.97 -6.40
N ARG A 94 2.03 14.45 -7.61
CA ARG A 94 0.82 14.07 -8.35
C ARG A 94 0.80 12.58 -8.66
N LEU A 95 1.93 12.01 -9.04
CA LEU A 95 2.03 10.57 -9.33
C LEU A 95 1.79 9.75 -8.07
N GLU A 96 2.42 10.10 -6.95
CA GLU A 96 2.17 9.44 -5.65
C GLU A 96 0.69 9.53 -5.25
N ALA A 97 0.09 10.72 -5.33
CA ALA A 97 -1.32 10.92 -4.99
C ALA A 97 -2.26 10.09 -5.90
N LYS A 98 -1.92 9.95 -7.18
CA LYS A 98 -2.66 9.11 -8.13
C LYS A 98 -2.63 7.63 -7.72
N VAL A 99 -1.45 7.10 -7.41
CA VAL A 99 -1.31 5.71 -6.95
C VAL A 99 -2.01 5.49 -5.61
N ARG A 100 -1.92 6.46 -4.70
CA ARG A 100 -2.64 6.42 -3.42
C ARG A 100 -4.15 6.36 -3.61
N SER A 101 -4.67 7.16 -4.53
CA SER A 101 -6.10 7.13 -4.89
C SER A 101 -6.54 5.75 -5.42
N MET A 102 -5.68 5.05 -6.18
CA MET A 102 -5.91 3.66 -6.57
C MET A 102 -6.00 2.74 -5.36
N LEU A 103 -5.01 2.81 -4.45
CA LEU A 103 -4.96 1.97 -3.26
C LEU A 103 -6.16 2.22 -2.33
N ASP A 104 -6.58 3.48 -2.16
CA ASP A 104 -7.73 3.84 -1.33
C ASP A 104 -9.03 3.23 -1.88
N GLY A 105 -9.25 3.30 -3.20
CA GLY A 105 -10.39 2.66 -3.84
C GLY A 105 -10.38 1.14 -3.69
N ILE A 106 -9.23 0.50 -3.94
CA ILE A 106 -9.06 -0.94 -3.72
C ILE A 106 -9.32 -1.34 -2.27
N SER A 107 -8.92 -0.48 -1.32
CA SER A 107 -9.15 -0.74 0.12
C SER A 107 -10.62 -0.62 0.51
N VAL A 108 -11.38 0.29 -0.09
CA VAL A 108 -12.85 0.39 0.08
C VAL A 108 -13.51 -0.85 -0.51
N TRP A 109 -13.18 -1.17 -1.74
CA TRP A 109 -13.69 -2.32 -2.47
C TRP A 109 -13.41 -3.65 -1.73
N GLY A 110 -12.16 -3.84 -1.27
CA GLY A 110 -11.77 -5.02 -0.51
C GLY A 110 -12.57 -5.20 0.79
N ARG A 111 -12.95 -4.10 1.46
CA ARG A 111 -13.75 -4.16 2.70
C ARG A 111 -15.15 -4.73 2.48
N GLU A 112 -15.77 -4.49 1.34
CA GLU A 112 -17.07 -5.07 1.03
C GLU A 112 -17.00 -6.59 0.96
N PHE A 113 -15.87 -7.16 0.51
CA PHE A 113 -15.72 -8.63 0.47
C PHE A 113 -15.46 -9.27 1.84
N TYR A 114 -15.10 -8.48 2.86
CA TYR A 114 -15.04 -8.97 4.25
C TYR A 114 -16.41 -9.02 4.92
N ARG A 115 -17.42 -8.37 4.33
CA ARG A 115 -18.80 -8.42 4.84
C ARG A 115 -19.48 -9.75 4.48
N PRO A 116 -20.46 -10.19 5.26
CA PRO A 116 -21.42 -11.19 4.79
C PRO A 116 -22.03 -10.79 3.46
N VAL A 117 -22.34 -11.77 2.60
CA VAL A 117 -22.79 -11.52 1.22
C VAL A 117 -24.04 -10.63 1.19
N ASP A 118 -24.98 -10.86 2.09
CA ASP A 118 -26.24 -10.14 2.23
C ASP A 118 -26.10 -8.71 2.79
N GLU A 119 -24.93 -8.38 3.36
CA GLU A 119 -24.61 -7.05 3.87
C GLU A 119 -23.76 -6.21 2.90
N ARG A 120 -23.34 -6.78 1.77
CA ARG A 120 -22.52 -6.09 0.78
C ARG A 120 -23.32 -5.03 0.03
N SER A 121 -22.70 -3.90 -0.26
CA SER A 121 -23.27 -2.86 -1.10
C SER A 121 -22.92 -3.10 -2.58
N PRO A 122 -23.86 -3.54 -3.43
CA PRO A 122 -23.59 -3.68 -4.86
C PRO A 122 -23.14 -2.36 -5.49
N THR A 123 -23.74 -1.24 -5.08
CA THR A 123 -23.38 0.09 -5.60
C THR A 123 -21.93 0.46 -5.31
N ILE A 124 -21.40 0.15 -4.12
CA ILE A 124 -19.99 0.40 -3.79
C ILE A 124 -19.10 -0.53 -4.61
N ILE A 125 -19.46 -1.81 -4.71
CA ILE A 125 -18.70 -2.80 -5.48
C ILE A 125 -18.59 -2.37 -6.95
N ASP A 126 -19.70 -2.04 -7.59
CA ASP A 126 -19.73 -1.62 -8.99
C ASP A 126 -18.93 -0.34 -9.22
N HIS A 127 -19.10 0.65 -8.33
CA HIS A 127 -18.38 1.92 -8.41
C HIS A 127 -16.88 1.73 -8.32
N GLU A 128 -16.41 1.00 -7.29
CA GLU A 128 -14.97 0.81 -7.06
C GLU A 128 -14.34 -0.15 -8.09
N THR A 129 -15.07 -1.13 -8.59
CA THR A 129 -14.63 -1.97 -9.71
C THR A 129 -14.38 -1.11 -10.96
N ALA A 130 -15.35 -0.30 -11.35
CA ALA A 130 -15.22 0.59 -12.49
C ALA A 130 -14.09 1.62 -12.30
N ARG A 131 -13.94 2.15 -11.07
CA ARG A 131 -12.84 3.05 -10.70
C ARG A 131 -11.49 2.36 -10.82
N ALA A 132 -11.35 1.14 -10.31
CA ALA A 132 -10.11 0.37 -10.34
C ALA A 132 -9.65 0.12 -11.78
N HIS A 133 -10.57 -0.22 -12.70
CA HIS A 133 -10.24 -0.36 -14.12
C HIS A 133 -9.75 0.95 -14.73
N ARG A 134 -10.48 2.06 -14.54
CA ARG A 134 -10.05 3.37 -15.08
C ARG A 134 -8.69 3.80 -14.55
N MET A 135 -8.42 3.53 -13.27
CA MET A 135 -7.13 3.85 -12.66
C MET A 135 -6.01 2.97 -13.22
N ALA A 136 -6.26 1.68 -13.41
CA ALA A 136 -5.28 0.76 -13.99
C ALA A 136 -4.96 1.12 -15.44
N ASP A 137 -5.95 1.50 -16.27
CA ASP A 137 -5.75 2.01 -17.64
C ASP A 137 -4.86 3.25 -17.64
N SER A 138 -5.13 4.18 -16.72
CA SER A 138 -4.37 5.41 -16.62
C SER A 138 -2.94 5.18 -16.10
N LEU A 139 -2.74 4.20 -15.21
CA LEU A 139 -1.40 3.83 -14.71
C LEU A 139 -0.60 3.04 -15.75
N ASP A 140 -1.26 2.20 -16.57
CA ASP A 140 -0.59 1.53 -17.70
C ASP A 140 0.00 2.55 -18.68
N LYS A 141 -0.76 3.61 -18.96
CA LYS A 141 -0.27 4.71 -19.79
C LYS A 141 0.88 5.47 -19.11
N ASP A 142 0.77 5.79 -17.82
CA ASP A 142 1.84 6.48 -17.09
C ASP A 142 3.14 5.66 -17.10
N VAL A 143 3.05 4.32 -17.00
CA VAL A 143 4.21 3.42 -17.14
C VAL A 143 4.77 3.49 -18.55
N ALA A 144 3.93 3.41 -19.58
CA ALA A 144 4.36 3.52 -20.98
C ALA A 144 5.03 4.87 -21.28
N ASP A 145 4.57 5.94 -20.65
CA ASP A 145 5.12 7.30 -20.77
C ASP A 145 6.41 7.49 -19.92
N GLY A 146 6.90 6.44 -19.22
CA GLY A 146 8.13 6.46 -18.43
C GLY A 146 8.03 7.17 -17.08
N LEU A 147 6.83 7.46 -16.57
CA LEU A 147 6.66 8.20 -15.31
C LEU A 147 7.10 7.41 -14.07
N PHE A 148 7.27 6.11 -14.21
CA PHE A 148 7.78 5.22 -13.15
C PHE A 148 9.24 4.83 -13.36
N ASP A 149 9.96 5.46 -14.27
CA ASP A 149 11.39 5.26 -14.50
C ASP A 149 12.25 6.11 -13.56
N GLY A 150 13.56 5.80 -13.52
CA GLY A 150 14.53 6.60 -12.78
C GLY A 150 14.74 6.19 -11.33
N SER A 151 15.02 7.17 -10.46
CA SER A 151 15.32 6.92 -9.05
C SER A 151 14.15 6.34 -8.29
N LEU A 152 14.46 5.53 -7.26
CA LEU A 152 13.44 4.94 -6.40
C LEU A 152 12.58 6.03 -5.75
N SER A 153 11.26 5.84 -5.79
CA SER A 153 10.27 6.77 -5.26
C SER A 153 9.19 6.07 -4.43
N ILE A 154 8.51 6.83 -3.59
CA ILE A 154 7.33 6.33 -2.85
C ILE A 154 6.22 5.89 -3.80
N ALA A 155 6.03 6.58 -4.94
CA ALA A 155 5.02 6.19 -5.93
C ALA A 155 5.26 4.77 -6.48
N GLN A 156 6.52 4.41 -6.76
CA GLN A 156 6.88 3.07 -7.24
C GLN A 156 6.62 2.00 -6.17
N LEU A 157 7.09 2.21 -4.93
CA LEU A 157 6.83 1.27 -3.83
C LEU A 157 5.33 1.11 -3.56
N LEU A 158 4.59 2.23 -3.58
CA LEU A 158 3.15 2.25 -3.35
C LEU A 158 2.40 1.49 -4.44
N LEU A 159 2.80 1.64 -5.71
CA LEU A 159 2.18 0.94 -6.83
C LEU A 159 2.36 -0.59 -6.70
N ALA A 160 3.57 -1.04 -6.37
CA ALA A 160 3.83 -2.46 -6.11
C ALA A 160 3.08 -3.01 -4.88
N CYS A 161 2.79 -2.15 -3.88
CA CYS A 161 1.95 -2.53 -2.75
C CYS A 161 0.45 -2.58 -3.10
N ALA A 162 0.01 -1.70 -4.02
CA ALA A 162 -1.39 -1.60 -4.43
C ALA A 162 -1.80 -2.72 -5.41
N LEU A 163 -0.90 -3.11 -6.31
CA LEU A 163 -1.15 -4.09 -7.37
C LEU A 163 -0.08 -5.20 -7.35
N PRO A 164 -0.07 -6.08 -6.35
CA PRO A 164 0.95 -7.14 -6.29
C PRO A 164 0.79 -8.12 -7.47
N PRO A 165 1.90 -8.76 -7.94
CA PRO A 165 1.90 -9.70 -9.08
C PRO A 165 0.95 -10.86 -8.87
N TYR A 166 0.93 -11.39 -7.66
CA TYR A 166 -0.04 -12.35 -7.19
C TYR A 166 -1.22 -11.58 -6.60
N TRP A 167 -2.09 -11.05 -7.42
CA TRP A 167 -3.37 -10.58 -6.95
C TRP A 167 -4.25 -11.77 -6.53
N HIS A 168 -3.72 -12.55 -5.63
CA HIS A 168 -4.50 -13.24 -4.66
C HIS A 168 -4.46 -12.28 -3.46
N TRP A 169 -5.43 -11.38 -3.35
CA TRP A 169 -5.62 -10.69 -2.09
C TRP A 169 -5.47 -11.76 -1.01
N PRO A 170 -4.69 -11.52 0.08
CA PRO A 170 -3.90 -12.52 0.80
C PRO A 170 -4.68 -13.66 1.41
N ASN A 171 -5.82 -13.95 0.93
CA ASN A 171 -6.62 -15.04 1.41
C ASN A 171 -7.06 -15.90 0.24
N ALA A 172 -6.42 -17.05 0.07
CA ALA A 172 -7.03 -18.17 -0.62
C ALA A 172 -8.46 -18.43 -0.08
N LYS A 173 -8.75 -18.12 1.21
CA LYS A 173 -10.09 -18.10 1.77
C LYS A 173 -10.99 -17.00 1.22
N MET A 174 -10.45 -15.88 0.74
CA MET A 174 -11.26 -14.88 0.05
C MET A 174 -11.58 -15.27 -1.39
N ASP A 175 -10.72 -16.04 -2.06
CA ASP A 175 -11.03 -16.59 -3.38
C ASP A 175 -12.18 -17.61 -3.33
N LEU A 176 -12.43 -18.20 -2.15
CA LEU A 176 -13.53 -19.14 -1.91
C LEU A 176 -14.82 -18.46 -1.43
N ARG A 177 -14.85 -17.15 -1.21
CA ARG A 177 -16.09 -16.45 -0.83
C ARG A 177 -16.95 -16.22 -2.07
N GLU A 178 -18.19 -16.74 -2.02
CA GLU A 178 -19.19 -16.52 -3.06
C GLU A 178 -19.35 -15.03 -3.42
N GLY A 179 -19.47 -14.74 -4.70
CA GLY A 179 -19.76 -13.40 -5.21
C GLY A 179 -18.56 -12.45 -5.28
N ARG A 180 -17.32 -12.95 -5.24
CA ARG A 180 -16.16 -12.16 -5.61
C ARG A 180 -16.19 -11.95 -7.12
N PRO A 181 -16.05 -10.71 -7.62
CA PRO A 181 -15.83 -10.53 -9.04
C PRO A 181 -14.51 -11.19 -9.42
N SER A 182 -14.57 -12.28 -10.20
CA SER A 182 -13.41 -12.77 -10.99
C SER A 182 -12.89 -11.69 -11.97
N GLU A 183 -13.40 -10.48 -11.86
CA GLU A 183 -13.54 -9.49 -12.91
C GLU A 183 -12.51 -8.37 -12.82
N PHE A 184 -11.87 -8.11 -11.69
CA PHE A 184 -10.76 -7.17 -11.67
C PHE A 184 -9.46 -7.87 -12.07
N GLN A 185 -9.43 -8.32 -13.30
CA GLN A 185 -8.17 -8.76 -13.92
C GLN A 185 -7.39 -7.54 -14.39
N TRP A 186 -6.78 -6.83 -13.46
CA TRP A 186 -6.06 -5.60 -13.76
C TRP A 186 -4.91 -5.79 -14.78
N ARG A 187 -4.45 -7.02 -14.97
CA ARG A 187 -3.41 -7.38 -15.95
C ARG A 187 -3.90 -7.45 -17.38
N SER A 188 -5.20 -7.75 -17.57
CA SER A 188 -5.76 -7.88 -18.92
C SER A 188 -5.66 -6.55 -19.67
N ASP A 189 -5.08 -6.59 -20.87
CA ASP A 189 -4.91 -5.44 -21.77
C ASP A 189 -4.02 -4.29 -21.23
N ARG A 190 -3.22 -4.56 -20.18
CA ARG A 190 -2.33 -3.57 -19.53
C ARG A 190 -0.91 -4.13 -19.43
N SER A 191 -0.30 -4.34 -20.60
CA SER A 191 1.00 -5.02 -20.69
C SER A 191 2.15 -4.22 -20.10
N ASN A 192 2.11 -2.88 -20.19
CA ASN A 192 3.15 -2.03 -19.62
C ASN A 192 3.13 -2.10 -18.09
N LEU A 193 1.95 -1.90 -17.50
CA LEU A 193 1.77 -1.99 -16.05
C LEU A 193 2.11 -3.39 -15.53
N SER A 194 1.67 -4.44 -16.22
CA SER A 194 1.93 -5.84 -15.83
C SER A 194 3.42 -6.14 -15.81
N THR A 195 4.13 -5.78 -16.88
CA THR A 195 5.58 -6.00 -17.00
C THR A 195 6.34 -5.21 -15.94
N TRP A 196 5.97 -3.95 -15.73
CA TRP A 196 6.60 -3.10 -14.72
C TRP A 196 6.43 -3.68 -13.30
N ILE A 197 5.21 -4.08 -12.93
CA ILE A 197 4.92 -4.69 -11.63
C ILE A 197 5.73 -5.97 -11.43
N ASP A 198 5.81 -6.84 -12.44
CA ASP A 198 6.58 -8.08 -12.35
C ASP A 198 8.06 -7.79 -12.08
N GLN A 199 8.67 -6.89 -12.86
CA GLN A 199 10.07 -6.50 -12.70
C GLN A 199 10.33 -5.79 -11.36
N PHE A 200 9.50 -4.81 -10.99
CA PHE A 200 9.69 -4.06 -9.75
C PHE A 200 9.48 -4.93 -8.51
N SER A 201 8.63 -5.94 -8.61
CA SER A 201 8.34 -6.86 -7.51
C SER A 201 9.50 -7.80 -7.16
N GLU A 202 10.53 -7.91 -7.99
CA GLU A 202 11.75 -8.66 -7.68
C GLU A 202 12.63 -7.96 -6.61
N ARG A 203 12.31 -6.71 -6.26
CA ARG A 203 13.08 -5.97 -5.22
C ARG A 203 12.96 -6.66 -3.87
N PRO A 204 14.07 -6.79 -3.12
CA PRO A 204 14.05 -7.40 -1.77
C PRO A 204 12.99 -6.79 -0.85
N SER A 205 12.85 -5.46 -0.85
CA SER A 205 11.85 -4.77 -0.02
C SER A 205 10.41 -5.18 -0.31
N ILE A 206 10.10 -5.52 -1.56
CA ILE A 206 8.77 -5.99 -1.97
C ILE A 206 8.61 -7.48 -1.69
N GLN A 207 9.66 -8.30 -1.90
CA GLN A 207 9.64 -9.74 -1.62
C GLN A 207 9.53 -10.05 -0.12
N GLU A 208 10.32 -9.39 0.71
CA GLU A 208 10.33 -9.60 2.17
C GLU A 208 9.09 -9.05 2.88
N THR A 209 8.30 -8.24 2.18
CA THR A 209 7.08 -7.64 2.75
C THR A 209 5.79 -8.25 2.21
N ILE A 210 5.88 -9.38 1.50
CA ILE A 210 4.70 -10.12 1.01
C ILE A 210 3.68 -10.27 2.15
N PRO A 211 2.38 -10.02 1.90
CA PRO A 211 1.33 -10.20 2.88
C PRO A 211 1.27 -11.64 3.42
N ILE A 212 1.24 -11.77 4.74
CA ILE A 212 1.13 -13.06 5.43
C ILE A 212 -0.13 -13.02 6.28
N GLU A 213 -0.97 -14.06 6.16
CA GLU A 213 -2.08 -14.28 7.09
C GLU A 213 -1.61 -14.94 8.36
N HIS A 214 -2.19 -14.48 9.46
CA HIS A 214 -2.07 -15.13 10.78
C HIS A 214 -3.37 -15.83 11.14
#